data_e9fbde42f4d8e64ba762307db89a001b
#
_entry.id   e9fbde42f4d8e64ba762307db89a001b
#
_cell.length_a   1.000
_cell.length_b   1.000
_cell.length_c   1.000
_cell.angle_alpha   90.00
_cell.angle_beta   90.00
_cell.angle_gamma   90.00
#
_symmetry.space_group_name_H-M   'P 1'
#
loop_
_entity.id
_entity.type
_entity.pdbx_description
1 polymer ?
#
loop_
_entity_poly.entity_id
_entity_poly.type
_entity_poly.pdbx_seq_one_letter_code
_entity_poly.pdbx_strand_id
1 'polypeptide(L)'
;YWYENFDTYSGGDSVEPIEVFQILGIEQTKDERALKNAYRDKLTVTNPEDDPEGFKRLRMAYEEACRYAGTPDAEENEEAEPTLEDDTPAGQWVRGVRKVYENITDRCDVEKWKALFEADDFLSLEEEENCTTYLLRFLMEHYKLPTAIWKLLDEKIHIVQNAGAFRERFPAQFVSYMVHKCESGEEVDFSEFRGAEDADYDQFLQYYDRAYQALQEKKLQEAEQMIGCGDALGITHPVMEICRASLYEGKGQTAEAITLLKKLSAKYPEDDLIAYNTAEILWRNEGRVEASAIYESLREKLPKHYMANLRLTDWYYEQGNYKEAKKCAEEILSVGGDDTFLETLQKINTELEREMKREYAQNHDPGLGLDLGWCYLQDGRTDLGIRTVRELEAKVPADRREEYLGLMTKLLAEAAEYEKAISTAAKWEESLEKKILWDTDAEEEEKDRDRIRQSHMIRMQCYRAYGYVQPEKFAEAIAEAEKAETGTPKDIGMLIEKAQIYVEMEEYERCAEISQKLIGDYQVYAAYANELEAATYTKWCYEKADDVETARFTIENGVLSAL
;
A
#
# COMPACT_ATOMS: atom_id res chain seq x y z
N TYR A 1 5.89 -5.13 -7.72
CA TYR A 1 5.19 -3.86 -8.04
C TYR A 1 5.49 -2.73 -7.06
N TRP A 2 5.95 -3.02 -5.83
CA TRP A 2 6.40 -1.99 -4.87
C TRP A 2 7.87 -1.59 -5.07
N TYR A 3 8.66 -2.41 -5.76
CA TYR A 3 10.08 -2.14 -6.06
C TYR A 3 10.31 -1.29 -7.33
N GLU A 4 9.32 -1.12 -8.18
CA GLU A 4 9.53 -0.47 -9.49
C GLU A 4 9.45 1.07 -9.49
N ASN A 5 9.06 1.74 -8.38
CA ASN A 5 8.78 3.17 -8.47
C ASN A 5 9.61 4.10 -7.56
N PHE A 6 10.55 3.62 -6.74
CA PHE A 6 11.29 4.52 -5.85
C PHE A 6 12.77 4.72 -6.22
N ASP A 7 13.42 3.78 -6.86
CA ASP A 7 14.83 3.94 -7.30
C ASP A 7 15.01 4.50 -8.72
N THR A 8 13.93 4.73 -9.47
CA THR A 8 14.00 5.32 -10.81
C THR A 8 14.16 6.85 -10.83
N TYR A 9 14.34 7.50 -9.67
CA TYR A 9 14.52 8.95 -9.60
C TYR A 9 15.89 9.43 -9.08
N SER A 10 16.84 8.56 -8.81
CA SER A 10 18.23 8.96 -8.59
C SER A 10 19.09 8.95 -9.86
N GLY A 11 18.48 8.72 -11.01
CA GLY A 11 19.06 8.83 -12.35
C GLY A 11 18.19 9.69 -13.24
N GLY A 12 17.62 10.78 -12.72
CA GLY A 12 17.26 11.89 -13.59
C GLY A 12 18.55 12.42 -14.14
N ASP A 13 18.76 12.35 -15.47
CA ASP A 13 19.69 13.18 -16.17
C ASP A 13 19.55 14.59 -15.62
N SER A 14 20.37 14.95 -14.63
CA SER A 14 20.71 16.33 -14.36
C SER A 14 21.46 16.75 -15.61
N VAL A 15 20.70 17.19 -16.61
CA VAL A 15 21.26 17.82 -17.79
C VAL A 15 22.15 18.92 -17.24
N GLU A 16 23.46 18.80 -17.46
CA GLU A 16 24.41 19.83 -17.04
C GLU A 16 23.80 21.20 -17.42
N PRO A 17 23.88 22.24 -16.59
CA PRO A 17 23.27 23.52 -16.90
C PRO A 17 23.58 24.01 -18.32
N ILE A 18 24.76 23.71 -18.84
CA ILE A 18 25.18 24.00 -20.21
C ILE A 18 24.31 23.25 -21.25
N GLU A 19 23.92 22.02 -21.00
CA GLU A 19 23.14 21.19 -21.90
C GLU A 19 21.66 21.63 -21.97
N VAL A 20 21.12 22.13 -20.87
CA VAL A 20 19.76 22.72 -20.75
C VAL A 20 19.59 23.89 -21.73
N PHE A 21 20.53 24.82 -21.71
CA PHE A 21 20.50 26.01 -22.59
C PHE A 21 20.82 25.68 -24.04
N GLN A 22 21.61 24.61 -24.32
CA GLN A 22 21.81 24.07 -25.66
C GLN A 22 20.54 23.49 -26.27
N ILE A 23 19.75 22.75 -25.49
CA ILE A 23 18.45 22.22 -25.93
C ILE A 23 17.50 23.36 -26.27
N LEU A 24 17.46 24.43 -25.47
CA LEU A 24 16.67 25.63 -25.73
C LEU A 24 17.24 26.46 -26.90
N GLY A 25 18.52 26.29 -27.25
CA GLY A 25 19.18 26.97 -28.34
C GLY A 25 19.53 28.45 -28.03
N ILE A 26 19.79 28.75 -26.76
CA ILE A 26 20.18 30.08 -26.26
C ILE A 26 21.41 29.98 -25.35
N GLU A 27 22.06 31.09 -25.10
CA GLU A 27 23.10 31.19 -24.08
C GLU A 27 22.47 31.16 -22.68
N GLN A 28 23.25 30.75 -21.68
CA GLN A 28 22.82 30.70 -20.29
C GLN A 28 22.35 32.08 -19.81
N THR A 29 21.09 32.14 -19.33
CA THR A 29 20.48 33.43 -18.94
C THR A 29 19.47 33.19 -17.81
N LYS A 30 19.28 34.22 -16.97
CA LYS A 30 18.23 34.31 -15.97
C LYS A 30 17.02 35.15 -16.44
N ASP A 31 17.01 35.62 -17.68
CA ASP A 31 15.88 36.35 -18.24
C ASP A 31 14.74 35.41 -18.59
N GLU A 32 13.71 35.37 -17.76
CA GLU A 32 12.51 34.55 -17.96
C GLU A 32 11.81 34.81 -19.30
N ARG A 33 11.90 36.04 -19.83
CA ARG A 33 11.31 36.36 -21.14
C ARG A 33 12.07 35.70 -22.28
N ALA A 34 13.42 35.71 -22.17
CA ALA A 34 14.28 35.01 -23.14
C ALA A 34 14.05 33.52 -23.11
N LEU A 35 13.93 32.90 -21.92
CA LEU A 35 13.61 31.46 -21.75
C LEU A 35 12.26 31.11 -22.37
N LYS A 36 11.23 31.89 -22.09
CA LYS A 36 9.88 31.65 -22.62
C LYS A 36 9.82 31.80 -24.14
N ASN A 37 10.54 32.76 -24.71
CA ASN A 37 10.62 32.92 -26.16
C ASN A 37 11.35 31.74 -26.83
N ALA A 38 12.51 31.35 -26.29
CA ALA A 38 13.29 30.21 -26.81
C ALA A 38 12.48 28.91 -26.76
N TYR A 39 11.79 28.65 -25.68
CA TYR A 39 10.90 27.48 -25.56
C TYR A 39 9.79 27.52 -26.62
N ARG A 40 9.10 28.66 -26.79
CA ARG A 40 8.05 28.83 -27.78
C ARG A 40 8.57 28.64 -29.21
N ASP A 41 9.75 29.18 -29.52
CA ASP A 41 10.34 29.04 -30.84
C ASP A 41 10.71 27.59 -31.15
N LYS A 42 11.22 26.84 -30.16
CA LYS A 42 11.50 25.39 -30.27
C LYS A 42 10.23 24.54 -30.39
N LEU A 43 9.14 24.95 -29.73
CA LEU A 43 7.84 24.26 -29.86
C LEU A 43 7.28 24.31 -31.28
N THR A 44 7.64 25.33 -32.09
CA THR A 44 7.17 25.40 -33.48
C THR A 44 7.78 24.32 -34.38
N VAL A 45 8.91 23.73 -33.96
CA VAL A 45 9.65 22.69 -34.71
C VAL A 45 9.64 21.34 -34.01
N THR A 46 9.16 21.25 -32.77
CA THR A 46 9.06 20.00 -32.00
C THR A 46 7.59 19.75 -31.67
N ASN A 47 6.92 19.01 -32.57
CA ASN A 47 5.51 18.68 -32.38
C ASN A 47 5.36 17.42 -31.50
N PRO A 48 4.55 17.45 -30.42
CA PRO A 48 4.33 16.27 -29.57
C PRO A 48 3.72 15.07 -30.30
N GLU A 49 3.05 15.27 -31.42
CA GLU A 49 2.50 14.18 -32.25
C GLU A 49 3.56 13.50 -33.12
N ASP A 50 4.61 14.24 -33.55
CA ASP A 50 5.65 13.74 -34.45
C ASP A 50 6.92 13.32 -33.71
N ASP A 51 7.24 13.97 -32.57
CA ASP A 51 8.43 13.70 -31.73
C ASP A 51 8.10 13.85 -30.24
N PRO A 52 7.43 12.84 -29.64
CA PRO A 52 7.06 12.87 -28.22
C PRO A 52 8.25 12.97 -27.27
N GLU A 53 9.37 12.30 -27.60
CA GLU A 53 10.58 12.30 -26.76
C GLU A 53 11.35 13.62 -26.86
N GLY A 54 11.43 14.23 -28.04
CA GLY A 54 11.98 15.56 -28.22
C GLY A 54 11.16 16.62 -27.50
N PHE A 55 9.83 16.51 -27.53
CA PHE A 55 8.94 17.40 -26.79
C PHE A 55 9.13 17.27 -25.28
N LYS A 56 9.24 16.05 -24.76
CA LYS A 56 9.49 15.78 -23.34
C LYS A 56 10.85 16.39 -22.88
N ARG A 57 11.90 16.15 -23.66
CA ARG A 57 13.23 16.74 -23.40
C ARG A 57 13.22 18.27 -23.43
N LEU A 58 12.56 18.86 -24.40
CA LEU A 58 12.43 20.31 -24.51
C LEU A 58 11.68 20.92 -23.32
N ARG A 59 10.62 20.25 -22.87
CA ARG A 59 9.86 20.67 -21.70
C ARG A 59 10.68 20.59 -20.43
N MET A 60 11.39 19.49 -20.20
CA MET A 60 12.29 19.32 -19.05
C MET A 60 13.40 20.39 -19.04
N ALA A 61 14.00 20.65 -20.18
CA ALA A 61 15.01 21.70 -20.31
C ALA A 61 14.45 23.10 -19.98
N TYR A 62 13.23 23.41 -20.39
CA TYR A 62 12.58 24.66 -20.05
C TYR A 62 12.28 24.79 -18.56
N GLU A 63 11.74 23.75 -17.93
CA GLU A 63 11.44 23.71 -16.49
C GLU A 63 12.72 23.89 -15.66
N GLU A 64 13.83 23.25 -16.07
CA GLU A 64 15.13 23.39 -15.41
C GLU A 64 15.76 24.77 -15.62
N ALA A 65 15.64 25.32 -16.82
CA ALA A 65 16.09 26.69 -17.09
C ALA A 65 15.30 27.74 -16.27
N CYS A 66 13.99 27.53 -16.08
CA CYS A 66 13.17 28.40 -15.22
C CYS A 66 13.57 28.26 -13.74
N ARG A 67 13.94 27.06 -13.29
CA ARG A 67 14.47 26.84 -11.94
C ARG A 67 15.79 27.57 -11.74
N TYR A 68 16.68 27.48 -12.70
CA TYR A 68 17.94 28.24 -12.71
C TYR A 68 17.70 29.77 -12.68
N ALA A 69 16.73 30.29 -13.43
CA ALA A 69 16.38 31.71 -13.43
C ALA A 69 15.78 32.19 -12.10
N GLY A 70 15.02 31.32 -11.41
CA GLY A 70 14.44 31.62 -10.10
C GLY A 70 15.43 31.54 -8.93
N THR A 71 16.65 31.00 -9.13
CA THR A 71 17.69 31.02 -8.10
C THR A 71 18.27 32.45 -7.99
N PRO A 72 18.29 33.08 -6.77
CA PRO A 72 18.91 34.37 -6.57
C PRO A 72 20.38 34.33 -7.01
N ASP A 73 20.87 35.44 -7.57
CA ASP A 73 22.32 35.58 -7.85
C ASP A 73 23.09 35.46 -6.54
N ALA A 74 24.04 34.52 -6.51
CA ALA A 74 24.94 34.31 -5.39
C ALA A 74 26.02 35.43 -5.34
N GLU A 75 25.58 36.69 -5.32
CA GLU A 75 26.42 37.84 -5.00
C GLU A 75 25.63 38.77 -4.08
N GLU A 76 25.85 38.63 -2.79
CA GLU A 76 25.47 39.44 -1.62
C GLU A 76 24.64 38.68 -0.58
N ASN A 77 25.20 37.60 -0.09
CA ASN A 77 25.23 37.16 1.30
C ASN A 77 25.91 35.79 1.34
N GLU A 78 27.25 35.79 1.24
CA GLU A 78 28.05 34.69 1.79
C GLU A 78 28.00 34.79 3.33
N GLU A 79 26.88 34.45 3.93
CA GLU A 79 26.97 33.58 5.08
C GLU A 79 27.39 32.23 4.50
N ALA A 80 28.69 31.92 4.59
CA ALA A 80 29.25 30.62 4.23
C ALA A 80 28.31 29.55 4.81
N GLU A 81 27.76 28.68 3.93
CA GLU A 81 26.99 27.53 4.44
C GLU A 81 27.86 26.90 5.52
N PRO A 82 27.38 26.78 6.77
CA PRO A 82 28.20 26.23 7.85
C PRO A 82 28.68 24.85 7.42
N THR A 83 29.99 24.69 7.34
CA THR A 83 30.58 23.39 7.09
C THR A 83 30.05 22.46 8.18
N LEU A 84 29.52 21.28 7.85
CA LEU A 84 28.94 20.31 8.79
C LEU A 84 29.87 19.95 9.97
N GLU A 85 31.10 20.47 9.99
CA GLU A 85 32.16 20.19 10.96
C GLU A 85 32.76 21.49 11.54
N ASP A 86 31.95 22.52 11.70
CA ASP A 86 32.35 23.73 12.40
C ASP A 86 32.55 23.50 13.91
N ASP A 87 33.05 24.49 14.64
CA ASP A 87 33.32 24.40 16.07
C ASP A 87 32.06 24.66 16.94
N THR A 88 30.85 24.69 16.34
CA THR A 88 29.59 24.76 17.09
C THR A 88 29.31 23.47 17.83
N PRO A 89 28.48 23.47 18.90
CA PRO A 89 28.06 22.25 19.58
C PRO A 89 27.43 21.24 18.61
N ALA A 90 26.55 21.69 17.68
CA ALA A 90 25.93 20.84 16.66
C ALA A 90 26.96 20.25 15.70
N GLY A 91 27.96 21.02 15.24
CA GLY A 91 29.05 20.53 14.40
C GLY A 91 29.94 19.53 15.11
N GLN A 92 30.21 19.71 16.43
CA GLN A 92 30.94 18.75 17.25
C GLN A 92 30.16 17.45 17.43
N TRP A 93 28.85 17.54 17.66
CA TRP A 93 27.96 16.41 17.81
C TRP A 93 27.89 15.58 16.50
N VAL A 94 27.71 16.22 15.34
CA VAL A 94 27.68 15.54 14.02
C VAL A 94 29.00 14.84 13.70
N ARG A 95 30.15 15.35 14.16
CA ARG A 95 31.41 14.58 14.09
C ARG A 95 31.33 13.24 14.84
N GLY A 96 30.57 13.19 15.94
CA GLY A 96 30.26 11.94 16.63
C GLY A 96 29.38 11.02 15.79
N VAL A 97 28.35 11.56 15.14
CA VAL A 97 27.46 10.84 14.20
C VAL A 97 28.28 10.25 13.06
N ARG A 98 29.17 11.02 12.43
CA ARG A 98 30.05 10.57 11.34
C ARG A 98 30.90 9.36 11.78
N LYS A 99 31.51 9.40 12.95
CA LYS A 99 32.35 8.29 13.45
C LYS A 99 31.55 6.99 13.62
N VAL A 100 30.30 7.09 14.10
CA VAL A 100 29.40 5.95 14.22
C VAL A 100 28.98 5.45 12.84
N TYR A 101 28.71 6.35 11.91
CA TYR A 101 28.31 6.00 10.55
C TYR A 101 29.43 5.32 9.74
N GLU A 102 30.66 5.83 9.80
CA GLU A 102 31.81 5.33 9.02
C GLU A 102 32.23 3.92 9.41
N ASN A 103 32.03 3.52 10.66
CA ASN A 103 32.30 2.14 11.10
C ASN A 103 31.05 1.28 10.93
N ILE A 104 31.10 0.26 10.08
CA ILE A 104 29.91 -0.56 9.75
C ILE A 104 29.32 -1.27 10.99
N THR A 105 30.14 -1.69 11.93
CA THR A 105 29.68 -2.34 13.17
C THR A 105 28.94 -1.35 14.06
N ASP A 106 29.48 -0.16 14.24
CA ASP A 106 28.88 0.91 15.03
C ASP A 106 27.63 1.47 14.31
N ARG A 107 27.65 1.57 12.97
CA ARG A 107 26.50 1.99 12.14
C ARG A 107 25.27 1.12 12.38
N CYS A 108 25.46 -0.16 12.61
CA CYS A 108 24.38 -1.12 12.87
C CYS A 108 23.98 -1.22 14.36
N ASP A 109 24.78 -0.66 15.25
CA ASP A 109 24.56 -0.76 16.70
C ASP A 109 23.61 0.35 17.20
N VAL A 110 22.36 -0.03 17.47
CA VAL A 110 21.32 0.88 17.98
C VAL A 110 21.75 1.60 19.26
N GLU A 111 22.52 0.95 20.15
CA GLU A 111 22.96 1.55 21.41
C GLU A 111 24.01 2.65 21.18
N LYS A 112 24.83 2.52 20.15
CA LYS A 112 25.77 3.57 19.74
C LYS A 112 25.02 4.83 19.27
N TRP A 113 23.96 4.65 18.50
CA TRP A 113 23.12 5.76 18.06
C TRP A 113 22.33 6.37 19.21
N LYS A 114 21.76 5.58 20.12
CA LYS A 114 21.08 6.11 21.32
C LYS A 114 22.01 6.98 22.16
N ALA A 115 23.26 6.55 22.35
CA ALA A 115 24.24 7.31 23.11
C ALA A 115 24.51 8.71 22.52
N LEU A 116 24.40 8.88 21.19
CA LEU A 116 24.51 10.19 20.55
C LEU A 116 23.37 11.14 20.95
N PHE A 117 22.15 10.61 21.06
CA PHE A 117 20.97 11.38 21.47
C PHE A 117 20.87 11.63 22.99
N GLU A 118 21.65 10.89 23.78
CA GLU A 118 21.79 11.10 25.23
C GLU A 118 22.94 12.04 25.60
N ALA A 119 23.70 12.52 24.60
CA ALA A 119 24.79 13.46 24.81
C ALA A 119 24.26 14.85 25.22
N ASP A 120 24.99 15.56 26.10
CA ASP A 120 24.60 16.88 26.60
C ASP A 120 24.34 17.90 25.49
N ASP A 121 25.09 17.80 24.37
CA ASP A 121 24.93 18.68 23.21
C ASP A 121 23.57 18.55 22.53
N PHE A 122 23.00 17.34 22.46
CA PHE A 122 21.68 17.09 21.90
C PHE A 122 20.55 17.40 22.91
N LEU A 123 20.76 17.13 24.19
CA LEU A 123 19.75 17.34 25.24
C LEU A 123 19.51 18.82 25.58
N SER A 124 20.32 19.74 25.06
CA SER A 124 20.13 21.17 25.21
C SER A 124 18.97 21.65 24.33
N LEU A 125 17.91 22.20 24.91
CA LEU A 125 16.76 22.77 24.19
C LEU A 125 17.14 23.84 23.15
N GLU A 126 18.27 24.51 23.33
CA GLU A 126 18.78 25.54 22.39
C GLU A 126 19.48 24.92 21.19
N GLU A 127 20.08 23.71 21.32
CA GLU A 127 20.88 23.04 20.30
C GLU A 127 20.17 21.88 19.59
N GLU A 128 19.06 21.36 20.14
CA GLU A 128 18.33 20.22 19.57
C GLU A 128 17.93 20.46 18.10
N GLU A 129 17.41 21.64 17.79
CA GLU A 129 17.02 21.99 16.42
C GLU A 129 18.24 22.12 15.49
N ASN A 130 19.35 22.67 16.01
CA ASN A 130 20.60 22.77 15.27
C ASN A 130 21.18 21.38 15.00
N CYS A 131 21.27 20.53 16.03
CA CYS A 131 21.74 19.14 15.91
C CYS A 131 20.88 18.35 14.92
N THR A 132 19.55 18.46 14.99
CA THR A 132 18.62 17.85 14.03
C THR A 132 18.88 18.33 12.60
N THR A 133 19.08 19.63 12.40
CA THR A 133 19.37 20.20 11.08
C THR A 133 20.69 19.68 10.52
N TYR A 134 21.74 19.63 11.34
CA TYR A 134 23.07 19.10 10.95
C TYR A 134 23.01 17.60 10.67
N LEU A 135 22.26 16.83 11.46
CA LEU A 135 22.03 15.42 11.22
C LEU A 135 21.35 15.18 9.87
N LEU A 136 20.26 15.88 9.59
CA LEU A 136 19.54 15.71 8.33
C LEU A 136 20.37 16.13 7.12
N ARG A 137 21.18 17.21 7.22
CA ARG A 137 22.16 17.57 6.19
C ARG A 137 23.20 16.49 5.98
N PHE A 138 23.74 15.91 7.05
CA PHE A 138 24.68 14.79 6.97
C PHE A 138 24.06 13.58 6.29
N LEU A 139 22.79 13.24 6.65
CA LEU A 139 22.07 12.11 6.09
C LEU A 139 21.65 12.32 4.62
N MET A 140 21.62 13.52 4.09
CA MET A 140 21.40 13.73 2.64
C MET A 140 22.48 13.04 1.78
N GLU A 141 23.70 12.96 2.28
CA GLU A 141 24.83 12.31 1.60
C GLU A 141 25.14 10.90 2.15
N HIS A 142 24.77 10.65 3.42
CA HIS A 142 25.10 9.46 4.19
C HIS A 142 23.85 8.74 4.70
N TYR A 143 22.97 8.32 3.78
CA TYR A 143 21.62 7.81 4.09
C TYR A 143 21.52 6.28 4.15
N LYS A 144 22.60 5.55 3.90
CA LYS A 144 22.63 4.08 3.91
C LYS A 144 22.69 3.56 5.34
N LEU A 145 21.53 3.46 5.98
CA LEU A 145 21.35 3.03 7.38
C LEU A 145 20.39 1.84 7.47
N PRO A 146 20.58 0.93 8.46
CA PRO A 146 19.61 -0.10 8.78
C PRO A 146 18.24 0.49 9.16
N THR A 147 17.15 -0.22 8.86
CA THR A 147 15.80 0.20 9.25
C THR A 147 15.63 0.42 10.76
N ALA A 148 16.33 -0.38 11.59
CA ALA A 148 16.32 -0.19 13.04
C ALA A 148 16.83 1.20 13.46
N ILE A 149 17.83 1.72 12.75
CA ILE A 149 18.36 3.07 12.98
C ILE A 149 17.37 4.13 12.48
N TRP A 150 16.76 3.95 11.30
CA TRP A 150 15.73 4.86 10.82
C TRP A 150 14.55 4.98 11.78
N LYS A 151 14.10 3.85 12.36
CA LYS A 151 13.03 3.86 13.39
C LYS A 151 13.47 4.56 14.67
N LEU A 152 14.73 4.40 15.10
CA LEU A 152 15.27 5.15 16.22
C LEU A 152 15.33 6.66 15.93
N LEU A 153 15.74 7.05 14.71
CA LEU A 153 15.74 8.45 14.29
C LEU A 153 14.33 9.03 14.34
N ASP A 154 13.32 8.29 13.83
CA ASP A 154 11.93 8.71 13.92
C ASP A 154 11.45 8.87 15.36
N GLU A 155 11.82 7.94 16.26
CA GLU A 155 11.52 8.06 17.69
C GLU A 155 12.11 9.34 18.32
N LYS A 156 13.32 9.75 17.90
CA LYS A 156 14.06 10.87 18.49
C LYS A 156 13.72 12.24 17.89
N ILE A 157 13.55 12.32 16.57
CA ILE A 157 13.33 13.59 15.86
C ILE A 157 11.98 13.66 15.12
N HIS A 158 11.12 12.64 15.30
CA HIS A 158 9.75 12.59 14.79
C HIS A 158 9.66 12.84 13.27
N ILE A 159 10.44 12.06 12.48
CA ILE A 159 10.56 12.24 11.02
C ILE A 159 9.21 12.17 10.34
N VAL A 160 8.40 11.14 10.64
CA VAL A 160 7.09 10.91 10.00
C VAL A 160 6.13 12.04 10.38
N GLN A 161 6.06 12.38 11.67
CA GLN A 161 5.17 13.44 12.17
C GLN A 161 5.54 14.83 11.62
N ASN A 162 6.84 15.14 11.53
CA ASN A 162 7.36 16.44 11.11
C ASN A 162 7.67 16.51 9.61
N ALA A 163 7.28 15.51 8.80
CA ALA A 163 7.60 15.45 7.37
C ALA A 163 7.18 16.71 6.60
N GLY A 164 6.06 17.35 6.97
CA GLY A 164 5.61 18.61 6.38
C GLY A 164 6.61 19.73 6.60
N ALA A 165 7.03 19.95 7.85
CA ALA A 165 8.01 20.99 8.21
C ALA A 165 9.39 20.71 7.60
N PHE A 166 9.80 19.45 7.52
CA PHE A 166 11.07 19.09 6.86
C PHE A 166 11.05 19.34 5.35
N ARG A 167 9.91 19.18 4.65
CA ARG A 167 9.80 19.51 3.22
C ARG A 167 9.94 21.00 2.91
N GLU A 168 9.77 21.89 3.88
CA GLU A 168 10.03 23.33 3.73
C GLU A 168 11.53 23.65 3.75
N ARG A 169 12.37 22.79 4.36
CA ARG A 169 13.79 23.03 4.62
C ARG A 169 14.73 22.08 3.85
N PHE A 170 14.23 20.92 3.41
CA PHE A 170 15.00 19.87 2.75
C PHE A 170 14.31 19.41 1.46
N PRO A 171 15.04 18.83 0.50
CA PRO A 171 14.47 18.29 -0.72
C PRO A 171 13.34 17.31 -0.45
N ALA A 172 12.18 17.49 -1.11
CA ALA A 172 11.00 16.67 -0.89
C ALA A 172 11.26 15.15 -1.10
N GLN A 173 12.14 14.81 -2.05
CA GLN A 173 12.55 13.43 -2.32
C GLN A 173 13.29 12.81 -1.13
N PHE A 174 14.22 13.56 -0.52
CA PHE A 174 14.95 13.08 0.66
C PHE A 174 14.00 12.85 1.85
N VAL A 175 13.07 13.79 2.09
CA VAL A 175 12.07 13.62 3.16
C VAL A 175 11.17 12.42 2.90
N SER A 176 10.72 12.21 1.65
CA SER A 176 9.93 11.05 1.28
C SER A 176 10.70 9.73 1.45
N TYR A 177 12.00 9.73 1.13
CA TYR A 177 12.89 8.59 1.39
C TYR A 177 12.97 8.26 2.88
N MET A 178 13.21 9.26 3.74
CA MET A 178 13.28 9.06 5.19
C MET A 178 11.99 8.48 5.75
N VAL A 179 10.83 9.07 5.39
CA VAL A 179 9.51 8.57 5.81
C VAL A 179 9.33 7.11 5.39
N HIS A 180 9.63 6.81 4.12
CA HIS A 180 9.53 5.45 3.61
C HIS A 180 10.41 4.47 4.41
N LYS A 181 11.66 4.84 4.72
CA LYS A 181 12.58 3.98 5.51
C LYS A 181 12.14 3.79 6.96
N CYS A 182 11.46 4.78 7.55
CA CYS A 182 10.87 4.64 8.88
C CYS A 182 9.67 3.67 8.91
N GLU A 183 8.88 3.64 7.82
CA GLU A 183 7.65 2.84 7.71
C GLU A 183 7.88 1.44 7.09
N SER A 184 8.91 1.28 6.24
CA SER A 184 9.20 0.03 5.52
C SER A 184 10.04 -0.96 6.34
N GLY A 185 10.06 -2.21 5.87
CA GLY A 185 11.03 -3.22 6.33
C GLY A 185 12.43 -3.03 5.71
N GLU A 186 13.40 -3.84 6.17
CA GLU A 186 14.74 -3.83 5.61
C GLU A 186 14.76 -4.41 4.19
N GLU A 187 15.44 -3.69 3.28
CA GLU A 187 15.72 -4.17 1.91
C GLU A 187 17.06 -4.92 1.85
N VAL A 188 18.04 -4.50 2.69
CA VAL A 188 19.37 -5.08 2.80
C VAL A 188 19.64 -5.36 4.27
N ASP A 189 19.91 -6.61 4.63
CA ASP A 189 20.26 -6.99 5.99
C ASP A 189 21.73 -6.61 6.29
N PHE A 190 21.92 -5.46 6.91
CA PHE A 190 23.25 -4.95 7.25
C PHE A 190 24.07 -5.89 8.14
N SER A 191 23.44 -6.83 8.85
CA SER A 191 24.15 -7.81 9.69
C SER A 191 24.95 -8.83 8.87
N GLU A 192 24.63 -8.98 7.57
CA GLU A 192 25.29 -9.92 6.67
C GLU A 192 26.50 -9.35 5.92
N PHE A 193 26.84 -8.08 6.14
CA PHE A 193 28.09 -7.53 5.60
C PHE A 193 29.33 -8.22 6.17
N ARG A 194 30.27 -8.55 5.29
CA ARG A 194 31.58 -9.07 5.64
C ARG A 194 32.64 -8.31 4.84
N GLY A 195 33.57 -7.69 5.54
CA GLY A 195 34.65 -6.87 4.97
C GLY A 195 35.49 -6.25 6.09
N ALA A 196 36.43 -5.38 5.72
CA ALA A 196 37.18 -4.58 6.70
C ALA A 196 36.27 -3.50 7.29
N GLU A 197 36.43 -3.14 8.56
CA GLU A 197 35.59 -2.15 9.25
C GLU A 197 35.64 -0.76 8.61
N ASP A 198 36.76 -0.42 7.99
CA ASP A 198 37.00 0.85 7.29
C ASP A 198 36.83 0.77 5.78
N ALA A 199 36.21 -0.31 5.26
CA ALA A 199 35.91 -0.43 3.85
C ALA A 199 34.74 0.51 3.46
N ASP A 200 34.69 0.91 2.19
CA ASP A 200 33.66 1.82 1.69
C ASP A 200 32.34 1.07 1.39
N TYR A 201 31.52 0.89 2.44
CA TYR A 201 30.23 0.22 2.36
C TYR A 201 29.17 1.05 1.57
N ASP A 202 29.29 2.37 1.58
CA ASP A 202 28.39 3.23 0.81
C ASP A 202 28.65 3.06 -0.69
N GLN A 203 29.92 3.01 -1.09
CA GLN A 203 30.30 2.74 -2.47
C GLN A 203 29.88 1.33 -2.90
N PHE A 204 30.00 0.32 -2.02
CA PHE A 204 29.49 -1.02 -2.30
C PHE A 204 27.99 -1.02 -2.56
N LEU A 205 27.21 -0.36 -1.71
CA LEU A 205 25.75 -0.25 -1.88
C LEU A 205 25.38 0.52 -3.15
N GLN A 206 26.13 1.56 -3.52
CA GLN A 206 25.94 2.25 -4.81
C GLN A 206 26.21 1.31 -6.01
N TYR A 207 27.26 0.49 -5.95
CA TYR A 207 27.51 -0.50 -7.00
C TYR A 207 26.42 -1.57 -7.04
N TYR A 208 25.91 -1.99 -5.90
CA TYR A 208 24.76 -2.89 -5.83
C TYR A 208 23.52 -2.28 -6.49
N ASP A 209 23.12 -1.05 -6.11
CA ASP A 209 21.97 -0.36 -6.66
C ASP A 209 22.09 -0.25 -8.20
N ARG A 210 23.26 0.16 -8.71
CA ARG A 210 23.51 0.25 -10.16
C ARG A 210 23.51 -1.11 -10.85
N ALA A 211 24.08 -2.15 -10.23
CA ALA A 211 24.05 -3.50 -10.78
C ALA A 211 22.63 -4.02 -10.87
N TYR A 212 21.83 -3.81 -9.83
CA TYR A 212 20.43 -4.19 -9.80
C TYR A 212 19.62 -3.47 -10.90
N GLN A 213 19.76 -2.15 -11.01
CA GLN A 213 19.10 -1.36 -12.05
C GLN A 213 19.51 -1.82 -13.45
N ALA A 214 20.81 -2.01 -13.70
CA ALA A 214 21.31 -2.49 -14.99
C ALA A 214 20.75 -3.88 -15.36
N LEU A 215 20.53 -4.76 -14.38
CA LEU A 215 19.88 -6.06 -14.59
C LEU A 215 18.41 -5.92 -14.96
N GLN A 216 17.67 -5.02 -14.32
CA GLN A 216 16.28 -4.72 -14.69
C GLN A 216 16.17 -4.18 -16.12
N GLU A 217 17.09 -3.31 -16.52
CA GLU A 217 17.17 -2.73 -17.85
C GLU A 217 17.82 -3.69 -18.90
N LYS A 218 18.20 -4.91 -18.48
CA LYS A 218 18.89 -5.92 -19.31
C LYS A 218 20.24 -5.45 -19.89
N LYS A 219 20.90 -4.50 -19.22
CA LYS A 219 22.23 -3.99 -19.55
C LYS A 219 23.32 -4.87 -18.92
N LEU A 220 23.45 -6.12 -19.39
CA LEU A 220 24.27 -7.14 -18.75
C LEU A 220 25.76 -6.77 -18.61
N GLN A 221 26.33 -5.99 -19.54
CA GLN A 221 27.73 -5.55 -19.46
C GLN A 221 27.94 -4.54 -18.34
N GLU A 222 27.02 -3.60 -18.15
CA GLU A 222 27.05 -2.63 -17.08
C GLU A 222 26.90 -3.33 -15.73
N ALA A 223 25.91 -4.24 -15.60
CA ALA A 223 25.72 -5.04 -14.40
C ALA A 223 27.00 -5.82 -14.02
N GLU A 224 27.66 -6.47 -14.99
CA GLU A 224 28.93 -7.18 -14.75
C GLU A 224 30.03 -6.27 -14.27
N GLN A 225 30.13 -5.06 -14.85
CA GLN A 225 31.11 -4.06 -14.41
C GLN A 225 30.85 -3.60 -12.98
N MET A 226 29.59 -3.30 -12.62
CA MET A 226 29.24 -2.84 -11.27
C MET A 226 29.47 -3.93 -10.23
N ILE A 227 29.09 -5.18 -10.52
CA ILE A 227 29.40 -6.33 -9.66
C ILE A 227 30.92 -6.46 -9.45
N GLY A 228 31.71 -6.35 -10.53
CA GLY A 228 33.18 -6.40 -10.44
C GLY A 228 33.78 -5.26 -9.61
N CYS A 229 33.21 -4.05 -9.70
CA CYS A 229 33.63 -2.91 -8.87
C CYS A 229 33.30 -3.15 -7.37
N GLY A 230 32.13 -3.72 -7.08
CA GLY A 230 31.76 -4.10 -5.72
C GLY A 230 32.71 -5.16 -5.14
N ASP A 231 33.06 -6.19 -5.91
CA ASP A 231 34.03 -7.21 -5.49
C ASP A 231 35.41 -6.63 -5.15
N ALA A 232 35.84 -5.62 -5.93
CA ALA A 232 37.15 -4.98 -5.73
C ALA A 232 37.28 -4.24 -4.40
N LEU A 233 36.16 -3.89 -3.74
CA LEU A 233 36.16 -3.29 -2.39
C LEU A 233 36.48 -4.32 -1.28
N GLY A 234 36.50 -5.61 -1.60
CA GLY A 234 36.73 -6.67 -0.60
C GLY A 234 35.56 -6.86 0.36
N ILE A 235 34.41 -6.32 0.05
CA ILE A 235 33.16 -6.47 0.78
C ILE A 235 32.35 -7.61 0.15
N THR A 236 31.72 -8.45 0.99
CA THR A 236 30.80 -9.49 0.53
C THR A 236 29.45 -9.35 1.22
N HIS A 237 28.39 -9.51 0.44
CA HIS A 237 27.02 -9.50 0.93
C HIS A 237 26.12 -10.36 0.03
N PRO A 238 25.11 -11.08 0.56
CA PRO A 238 24.20 -11.94 -0.23
C PRO A 238 23.55 -11.22 -1.41
N VAL A 239 23.14 -9.96 -1.28
CA VAL A 239 22.46 -9.19 -2.34
C VAL A 239 23.31 -9.07 -3.61
N MET A 240 24.64 -8.92 -3.51
CA MET A 240 25.51 -8.87 -4.67
C MET A 240 25.60 -10.24 -5.36
N GLU A 241 25.55 -11.33 -4.60
CA GLU A 241 25.52 -12.67 -5.14
C GLU A 241 24.18 -12.99 -5.84
N ILE A 242 23.07 -12.41 -5.35
CA ILE A 242 21.77 -12.46 -6.03
C ILE A 242 21.87 -11.73 -7.39
N CYS A 243 22.46 -10.54 -7.43
CA CYS A 243 22.72 -9.84 -8.70
C CYS A 243 23.58 -10.67 -9.66
N ARG A 244 24.62 -11.35 -9.13
CA ARG A 244 25.47 -12.25 -9.91
C ARG A 244 24.68 -13.43 -10.48
N ALA A 245 23.78 -14.03 -9.72
CA ALA A 245 22.90 -15.09 -10.20
C ALA A 245 21.99 -14.59 -11.32
N SER A 246 21.39 -13.41 -11.17
CA SER A 246 20.57 -12.78 -12.21
C SER A 246 21.37 -12.44 -13.46
N LEU A 247 22.63 -12.01 -13.32
CA LEU A 247 23.55 -11.81 -14.43
C LEU A 247 23.84 -13.12 -15.19
N TYR A 248 24.10 -14.21 -14.46
CA TYR A 248 24.30 -15.53 -15.08
C TYR A 248 23.05 -15.98 -15.86
N GLU A 249 21.86 -15.82 -15.28
CA GLU A 249 20.61 -16.10 -15.97
C GLU A 249 20.49 -15.25 -17.27
N GLY A 250 20.71 -13.95 -17.17
CA GLY A 250 20.67 -13.03 -18.31
C GLY A 250 21.66 -13.39 -19.43
N LYS A 251 22.80 -14.01 -19.07
CA LYS A 251 23.79 -14.54 -20.01
C LYS A 251 23.47 -15.94 -20.55
N GLY A 252 22.36 -16.54 -20.14
CA GLY A 252 21.97 -17.90 -20.50
C GLY A 252 22.70 -19.00 -19.72
N GLN A 253 23.42 -18.64 -18.65
CA GLN A 253 24.13 -19.55 -17.75
C GLN A 253 23.24 -19.95 -16.57
N THR A 254 22.06 -20.48 -16.88
CA THR A 254 21.02 -20.76 -15.87
C THR A 254 21.45 -21.80 -14.83
N ALA A 255 22.24 -22.80 -15.22
CA ALA A 255 22.71 -23.84 -14.31
C ALA A 255 23.65 -23.26 -13.24
N GLU A 256 24.50 -22.32 -13.61
CA GLU A 256 25.40 -21.60 -12.71
C GLU A 256 24.61 -20.71 -11.76
N ALA A 257 23.59 -19.97 -12.27
CA ALA A 257 22.71 -19.14 -11.47
C ALA A 257 21.99 -19.96 -10.37
N ILE A 258 21.36 -21.07 -10.75
CA ILE A 258 20.66 -21.97 -9.81
C ILE A 258 21.64 -22.57 -8.80
N THR A 259 22.84 -22.97 -9.22
CA THR A 259 23.85 -23.53 -8.33
C THR A 259 24.29 -22.50 -7.28
N LEU A 260 24.51 -21.25 -7.69
CA LEU A 260 24.88 -20.15 -6.80
C LEU A 260 23.77 -19.88 -5.79
N LEU A 261 22.52 -19.75 -6.22
CA LEU A 261 21.38 -19.48 -5.32
C LEU A 261 21.11 -20.62 -4.35
N LYS A 262 21.19 -21.89 -4.79
CA LYS A 262 21.06 -23.03 -3.89
C LYS A 262 22.17 -23.05 -2.82
N LYS A 263 23.39 -22.63 -3.18
CA LYS A 263 24.47 -22.48 -2.20
C LYS A 263 24.20 -21.35 -1.22
N LEU A 264 23.62 -20.23 -1.69
CA LEU A 264 23.20 -19.13 -0.82
C LEU A 264 22.05 -19.55 0.10
N SER A 265 21.01 -20.19 -0.42
CA SER A 265 19.88 -20.69 0.39
C SER A 265 20.33 -21.69 1.47
N ALA A 266 21.34 -22.53 1.17
CA ALA A 266 21.91 -23.45 2.17
C ALA A 266 22.70 -22.71 3.27
N LYS A 267 23.30 -21.56 2.93
CA LYS A 267 24.04 -20.73 3.88
C LYS A 267 23.14 -19.82 4.71
N TYR A 268 22.04 -19.33 4.10
CA TYR A 268 21.08 -18.39 4.66
C TYR A 268 19.65 -18.95 4.52
N PRO A 269 19.29 -20.00 5.28
CA PRO A 269 18.03 -20.71 5.08
C PRO A 269 16.78 -19.91 5.47
N GLU A 270 16.94 -18.87 6.29
CA GLU A 270 15.86 -18.01 6.77
C GLU A 270 15.74 -16.69 5.98
N ASP A 271 16.60 -16.47 4.99
CA ASP A 271 16.58 -15.25 4.17
C ASP A 271 15.51 -15.36 3.08
N ASP A 272 14.44 -14.61 3.24
CA ASP A 272 13.28 -14.62 2.34
C ASP A 272 13.60 -14.00 0.96
N LEU A 273 14.55 -13.06 0.88
CA LEU A 273 15.00 -12.47 -0.39
C LEU A 273 15.75 -13.48 -1.24
N ILE A 274 16.65 -14.27 -0.63
CA ILE A 274 17.36 -15.37 -1.30
C ILE A 274 16.37 -16.45 -1.75
N ALA A 275 15.42 -16.82 -0.88
CA ALA A 275 14.39 -17.80 -1.19
C ALA A 275 13.55 -17.32 -2.38
N TYR A 276 13.07 -16.08 -2.36
CA TYR A 276 12.29 -15.47 -3.44
C TYR A 276 13.06 -15.47 -4.78
N ASN A 277 14.30 -14.98 -4.80
CA ASN A 277 15.09 -14.95 -6.03
C ASN A 277 15.42 -16.35 -6.57
N THR A 278 15.62 -17.33 -5.68
CA THR A 278 15.79 -18.73 -6.06
C THR A 278 14.53 -19.26 -6.73
N ALA A 279 13.36 -19.01 -6.14
CA ALA A 279 12.08 -19.42 -6.70
C ALA A 279 11.82 -18.77 -8.06
N GLU A 280 12.10 -17.46 -8.23
CA GLU A 280 11.90 -16.76 -9.49
C GLU A 280 12.75 -17.31 -10.63
N ILE A 281 14.05 -17.58 -10.40
CA ILE A 281 14.92 -18.17 -11.42
C ILE A 281 14.49 -19.61 -11.75
N LEU A 282 14.14 -20.42 -10.76
CA LEU A 282 13.60 -21.76 -10.98
C LEU A 282 12.28 -21.71 -11.75
N TRP A 283 11.39 -20.79 -11.42
CA TRP A 283 10.10 -20.65 -12.08
C TRP A 283 10.23 -20.36 -13.58
N ARG A 284 11.13 -19.46 -13.95
CA ARG A 284 11.38 -19.10 -15.34
C ARG A 284 12.11 -20.18 -16.14
N ASN A 285 12.78 -21.13 -15.46
CA ASN A 285 13.69 -22.09 -16.08
C ASN A 285 13.29 -23.56 -15.81
N GLU A 286 12.02 -23.90 -15.98
CA GLU A 286 11.45 -25.26 -15.89
C GLU A 286 11.49 -25.92 -14.50
N GLY A 287 11.91 -25.20 -13.47
CA GLY A 287 11.95 -25.68 -12.07
C GLY A 287 10.67 -25.42 -11.27
N ARG A 288 9.50 -25.37 -11.91
CA ARG A 288 8.23 -24.91 -11.28
C ARG A 288 7.82 -25.70 -10.03
N VAL A 289 8.06 -27.01 -9.99
CA VAL A 289 7.77 -27.86 -8.83
C VAL A 289 8.61 -27.45 -7.62
N GLU A 290 9.91 -27.20 -7.83
CA GLU A 290 10.80 -26.76 -6.74
C GLU A 290 10.49 -25.30 -6.34
N ALA A 291 10.21 -24.46 -7.32
CA ALA A 291 9.83 -23.07 -7.10
C ALA A 291 8.52 -22.94 -6.30
N SER A 292 7.50 -23.75 -6.64
CA SER A 292 6.22 -23.71 -5.92
C SER A 292 6.38 -24.07 -4.45
N ALA A 293 7.22 -25.06 -4.11
CA ALA A 293 7.49 -25.40 -2.71
C ALA A 293 8.17 -24.26 -1.94
N ILE A 294 9.06 -23.51 -2.59
CA ILE A 294 9.68 -22.33 -1.97
C ILE A 294 8.64 -21.20 -1.79
N TYR A 295 7.78 -20.95 -2.78
CA TYR A 295 6.71 -19.96 -2.66
C TYR A 295 5.68 -20.33 -1.58
N GLU A 296 5.36 -21.62 -1.41
CA GLU A 296 4.51 -22.10 -0.30
C GLU A 296 5.13 -21.74 1.06
N SER A 297 6.43 -22.02 1.23
CA SER A 297 7.16 -21.64 2.45
C SER A 297 7.18 -20.14 2.69
N LEU A 298 7.40 -19.32 1.63
CA LEU A 298 7.33 -17.87 1.74
C LEU A 298 5.94 -17.38 2.13
N ARG A 299 4.89 -17.96 1.57
CA ARG A 299 3.50 -17.63 1.90
C ARG A 299 3.13 -18.01 3.33
N GLU A 300 3.66 -19.12 3.87
CA GLU A 300 3.47 -19.49 5.27
C GLU A 300 4.04 -18.43 6.23
N LYS A 301 5.20 -17.87 5.92
CA LYS A 301 5.84 -16.79 6.69
C LYS A 301 5.18 -15.43 6.45
N LEU A 302 4.86 -15.13 5.20
CA LEU A 302 4.35 -13.86 4.70
C LEU A 302 3.07 -14.08 3.87
N PRO A 303 1.89 -14.28 4.50
CA PRO A 303 0.65 -14.64 3.80
C PRO A 303 0.26 -13.67 2.68
N LYS A 304 0.60 -12.39 2.82
CA LYS A 304 0.31 -11.33 1.84
C LYS A 304 1.43 -11.07 0.84
N HIS A 305 2.42 -11.94 0.73
CA HIS A 305 3.51 -11.79 -0.24
C HIS A 305 2.96 -11.88 -1.68
N TYR A 306 2.88 -10.73 -2.35
CA TYR A 306 2.23 -10.58 -3.66
C TYR A 306 2.71 -11.60 -4.70
N MET A 307 4.04 -11.64 -4.97
CA MET A 307 4.59 -12.51 -6.01
C MET A 307 4.47 -14.01 -5.69
N ALA A 308 4.59 -14.40 -4.42
CA ALA A 308 4.38 -15.80 -4.04
C ALA A 308 2.92 -16.22 -4.30
N ASN A 309 1.96 -15.38 -3.89
CA ASN A 309 0.54 -15.65 -4.18
C ASN A 309 0.26 -15.65 -5.69
N LEU A 310 0.86 -14.73 -6.47
CA LEU A 310 0.70 -14.69 -7.94
C LEU A 310 1.19 -16.00 -8.60
N ARG A 311 2.41 -16.43 -8.29
CA ARG A 311 2.98 -17.66 -8.85
C ARG A 311 2.22 -18.91 -8.40
N LEU A 312 1.80 -18.96 -7.13
CA LEU A 312 1.01 -20.05 -6.61
C LEU A 312 -0.42 -20.08 -7.19
N THR A 313 -1.01 -18.94 -7.52
CA THR A 313 -2.29 -18.88 -8.25
C THR A 313 -2.17 -19.63 -9.58
N ASP A 314 -1.16 -19.26 -10.39
CA ASP A 314 -0.91 -19.92 -11.67
C ASP A 314 -0.63 -21.42 -11.50
N TRP A 315 0.23 -21.75 -10.53
CA TRP A 315 0.61 -23.14 -10.25
C TRP A 315 -0.58 -24.01 -9.88
N TYR A 316 -1.35 -23.60 -8.87
CA TYR A 316 -2.50 -24.36 -8.43
C TYR A 316 -3.59 -24.45 -9.49
N TYR A 317 -3.78 -23.39 -10.28
CA TYR A 317 -4.71 -23.41 -11.41
C TYR A 317 -4.31 -24.46 -12.44
N GLU A 318 -3.03 -24.51 -12.86
CA GLU A 318 -2.50 -25.50 -13.80
C GLU A 318 -2.61 -26.94 -13.25
N GLN A 319 -2.48 -27.13 -11.93
CA GLN A 319 -2.64 -28.44 -11.29
C GLN A 319 -4.12 -28.83 -11.07
N GLY A 320 -5.07 -27.97 -11.41
CA GLY A 320 -6.50 -28.19 -11.13
C GLY A 320 -6.88 -28.03 -9.65
N ASN A 321 -6.00 -27.51 -8.81
CA ASN A 321 -6.30 -27.23 -7.41
C ASN A 321 -6.92 -25.82 -7.26
N TYR A 322 -8.13 -25.67 -7.76
CA TYR A 322 -8.81 -24.39 -7.85
C TYR A 322 -9.12 -23.76 -6.49
N LYS A 323 -9.26 -24.57 -5.41
CA LYS A 323 -9.46 -24.04 -4.05
C LYS A 323 -8.26 -23.26 -3.53
N GLU A 324 -7.05 -23.80 -3.69
CA GLU A 324 -5.84 -23.11 -3.28
C GLU A 324 -5.51 -21.95 -4.23
N ALA A 325 -5.75 -22.10 -5.54
CA ALA A 325 -5.64 -21.01 -6.50
C ALA A 325 -6.51 -19.82 -6.11
N LYS A 326 -7.77 -20.07 -5.69
CA LYS A 326 -8.70 -19.03 -5.23
C LYS A 326 -8.17 -18.29 -4.00
N LYS A 327 -7.69 -19.03 -2.98
CA LYS A 327 -7.13 -18.41 -1.76
C LYS A 327 -5.95 -17.48 -2.07
N CYS A 328 -5.04 -17.94 -2.92
CA CYS A 328 -3.91 -17.09 -3.35
C CYS A 328 -4.39 -15.83 -4.10
N ALA A 329 -5.38 -15.98 -4.98
CA ALA A 329 -5.97 -14.87 -5.73
C ALA A 329 -6.68 -13.85 -4.82
N GLU A 330 -7.41 -14.31 -3.82
CA GLU A 330 -8.08 -13.45 -2.83
C GLU A 330 -7.07 -12.65 -1.99
N GLU A 331 -5.93 -13.25 -1.62
CA GLU A 331 -4.86 -12.53 -0.91
C GLU A 331 -4.25 -11.41 -1.77
N ILE A 332 -4.06 -11.63 -3.09
CA ILE A 332 -3.59 -10.58 -4.01
C ILE A 332 -4.57 -9.41 -4.04
N LEU A 333 -5.86 -9.69 -4.16
CA LEU A 333 -6.89 -8.64 -4.20
C LEU A 333 -6.97 -7.87 -2.88
N SER A 334 -6.68 -8.52 -1.75
CA SER A 334 -6.67 -7.87 -0.44
C SER A 334 -5.58 -6.80 -0.29
N VAL A 335 -4.51 -6.88 -1.09
CA VAL A 335 -3.38 -5.92 -1.06
C VAL A 335 -3.36 -4.95 -2.24
N GLY A 336 -4.40 -4.94 -3.09
CA GLY A 336 -4.57 -3.96 -4.16
C GLY A 336 -4.35 -4.51 -5.57
N GLY A 337 -4.80 -5.73 -5.85
CA GLY A 337 -4.82 -6.30 -7.21
C GLY A 337 -5.65 -5.44 -8.18
N ASP A 338 -5.23 -5.41 -9.44
CA ASP A 338 -5.92 -4.67 -10.51
C ASP A 338 -7.11 -5.45 -11.12
N ASP A 339 -7.87 -4.77 -11.98
CA ASP A 339 -9.05 -5.36 -12.65
C ASP A 339 -8.70 -6.59 -13.50
N THR A 340 -7.47 -6.72 -14.00
CA THR A 340 -7.05 -7.87 -14.80
C THR A 340 -6.99 -9.14 -13.96
N PHE A 341 -6.73 -8.99 -12.66
CA PHE A 341 -6.69 -10.10 -11.73
C PHE A 341 -8.09 -10.60 -11.34
N LEU A 342 -9.10 -9.72 -11.38
CA LEU A 342 -10.51 -10.12 -11.23
C LEU A 342 -10.93 -11.11 -12.32
N GLU A 343 -10.46 -10.94 -13.56
CA GLU A 343 -10.72 -11.91 -14.63
C GLU A 343 -10.10 -13.30 -14.33
N THR A 344 -8.90 -13.31 -13.72
CA THR A 344 -8.25 -14.55 -13.31
C THR A 344 -9.05 -15.25 -12.21
N LEU A 345 -9.48 -14.50 -11.19
CA LEU A 345 -10.34 -15.03 -10.13
C LEU A 345 -11.67 -15.58 -10.68
N GLN A 346 -12.25 -14.90 -11.67
CA GLN A 346 -13.48 -15.32 -12.33
C GLN A 346 -13.29 -16.64 -13.10
N LYS A 347 -12.15 -16.83 -13.77
CA LYS A 347 -11.79 -18.11 -14.42
C LYS A 347 -11.63 -19.23 -13.39
N ILE A 348 -10.93 -18.97 -12.28
CA ILE A 348 -10.75 -19.93 -11.18
C ILE A 348 -12.11 -20.34 -10.61
N ASN A 349 -12.97 -19.38 -10.30
CA ASN A 349 -14.32 -19.64 -9.77
C ASN A 349 -15.17 -20.48 -10.74
N THR A 350 -15.04 -20.23 -12.05
CA THR A 350 -15.75 -21.01 -13.09
C THR A 350 -15.34 -22.50 -13.08
N GLU A 351 -14.03 -22.77 -13.01
CA GLU A 351 -13.53 -24.15 -12.98
C GLU A 351 -13.84 -24.84 -11.64
N LEU A 352 -13.69 -24.12 -10.53
CA LEU A 352 -14.04 -24.61 -9.20
C LEU A 352 -15.52 -24.98 -9.10
N GLU A 353 -16.38 -24.13 -9.61
CA GLU A 353 -17.81 -24.40 -9.69
C GLU A 353 -18.11 -25.65 -10.54
N ARG A 354 -17.42 -25.80 -11.69
CA ARG A 354 -17.60 -26.96 -12.58
C ARG A 354 -17.20 -28.25 -11.88
N GLU A 355 -16.11 -28.23 -11.13
CA GLU A 355 -15.63 -29.37 -10.33
C GLU A 355 -16.64 -29.71 -9.21
N MET A 356 -17.00 -28.69 -8.41
CA MET A 356 -17.97 -28.89 -7.31
C MET A 356 -19.32 -29.39 -7.79
N LYS A 357 -19.82 -28.92 -8.95
CA LYS A 357 -21.06 -29.41 -9.56
C LYS A 357 -20.97 -30.89 -9.91
N ARG A 358 -19.87 -31.35 -10.48
CA ARG A 358 -19.65 -32.74 -10.83
C ARG A 358 -19.66 -33.62 -9.60
N GLU A 359 -18.95 -33.18 -8.57
CA GLU A 359 -18.85 -33.94 -7.31
C GLU A 359 -20.17 -33.94 -6.53
N TYR A 360 -20.84 -32.78 -6.44
CA TYR A 360 -22.16 -32.68 -5.80
C TYR A 360 -23.22 -33.53 -6.50
N ALA A 361 -23.19 -33.62 -7.82
CA ALA A 361 -24.12 -34.47 -8.57
C ALA A 361 -23.92 -35.96 -8.29
N GLN A 362 -22.73 -36.38 -7.84
CA GLN A 362 -22.42 -37.78 -7.53
C GLN A 362 -22.76 -38.16 -6.08
N ASN A 363 -22.46 -37.30 -5.11
CA ASN A 363 -22.51 -37.65 -3.69
C ASN A 363 -23.59 -36.87 -2.91
N HIS A 364 -24.13 -35.76 -3.45
CA HIS A 364 -25.08 -34.88 -2.79
C HIS A 364 -24.60 -34.40 -1.41
N ASP A 365 -23.29 -34.18 -1.26
CA ASP A 365 -22.69 -33.69 -0.02
C ASP A 365 -23.24 -32.31 0.33
N PRO A 366 -23.86 -32.11 1.52
CA PRO A 366 -24.37 -30.82 1.94
C PRO A 366 -23.28 -29.73 2.03
N GLY A 367 -22.04 -30.10 2.37
CA GLY A 367 -20.91 -29.20 2.40
C GLY A 367 -20.62 -28.59 1.05
N LEU A 368 -20.48 -29.43 0.03
CA LEU A 368 -20.29 -28.98 -1.36
C LEU A 368 -21.48 -28.16 -1.87
N GLY A 369 -22.69 -28.50 -1.43
CA GLY A 369 -23.88 -27.72 -1.78
C GLY A 369 -23.86 -26.31 -1.21
N LEU A 370 -23.34 -26.11 0.01
CA LEU A 370 -23.12 -24.78 0.59
C LEU A 370 -22.02 -24.03 -0.15
N ASP A 371 -20.88 -24.67 -0.44
CA ASP A 371 -19.78 -24.08 -1.20
C ASP A 371 -20.24 -23.60 -2.60
N LEU A 372 -21.07 -24.40 -3.29
CA LEU A 372 -21.73 -24.00 -4.53
C LEU A 372 -22.66 -22.79 -4.34
N GLY A 373 -23.41 -22.77 -3.26
CA GLY A 373 -24.27 -21.63 -2.91
C GLY A 373 -23.48 -20.34 -2.76
N TRP A 374 -22.31 -20.39 -2.14
CA TRP A 374 -21.40 -19.23 -2.05
C TRP A 374 -20.88 -18.80 -3.41
N CYS A 375 -20.48 -19.73 -4.29
CA CYS A 375 -20.08 -19.40 -5.66
C CYS A 375 -21.21 -18.72 -6.43
N TYR A 376 -22.45 -19.22 -6.33
CA TYR A 376 -23.60 -18.61 -6.99
C TYR A 376 -23.92 -17.21 -6.46
N LEU A 377 -23.75 -16.98 -5.15
CA LEU A 377 -23.90 -15.65 -4.55
C LEU A 377 -22.85 -14.67 -5.12
N GLN A 378 -21.59 -15.07 -5.15
CA GLN A 378 -20.50 -14.24 -5.68
C GLN A 378 -20.68 -13.89 -7.17
N ASP A 379 -21.23 -14.82 -7.96
CA ASP A 379 -21.48 -14.62 -9.39
C ASP A 379 -22.81 -13.93 -9.69
N GLY A 380 -23.57 -13.52 -8.68
CA GLY A 380 -24.90 -12.89 -8.85
C GLY A 380 -26.00 -13.86 -9.35
N ARG A 381 -25.72 -15.18 -9.36
CA ARG A 381 -26.67 -16.21 -9.80
C ARG A 381 -27.55 -16.68 -8.65
N THR A 382 -28.24 -15.73 -8.02
CA THR A 382 -28.99 -15.92 -6.77
C THR A 382 -30.09 -16.99 -6.87
N ASP A 383 -30.80 -17.08 -8.01
CA ASP A 383 -31.82 -18.09 -8.22
C ASP A 383 -31.30 -19.54 -8.14
N LEU A 384 -30.11 -19.78 -8.70
CA LEU A 384 -29.46 -21.08 -8.63
C LEU A 384 -28.97 -21.35 -7.21
N GLY A 385 -28.37 -20.36 -6.55
CA GLY A 385 -27.96 -20.43 -5.16
C GLY A 385 -29.10 -20.78 -4.23
N ILE A 386 -30.22 -20.06 -4.32
CA ILE A 386 -31.43 -20.32 -3.50
C ILE A 386 -31.95 -21.75 -3.71
N ARG A 387 -32.03 -22.23 -4.95
CA ARG A 387 -32.50 -23.61 -5.22
C ARG A 387 -31.56 -24.62 -4.59
N THR A 388 -30.26 -24.52 -4.86
CA THR A 388 -29.25 -25.47 -4.35
C THR A 388 -29.25 -25.50 -2.84
N VAL A 389 -29.17 -24.34 -2.18
CA VAL A 389 -29.07 -24.25 -0.72
C VAL A 389 -30.38 -24.67 -0.04
N ARG A 390 -31.54 -24.35 -0.62
CA ARG A 390 -32.85 -24.76 -0.07
C ARG A 390 -33.00 -26.29 0.01
N GLU A 391 -32.49 -27.06 -0.96
CA GLU A 391 -32.50 -28.51 -0.97
C GLU A 391 -31.70 -29.14 0.19
N LEU A 392 -30.82 -28.33 0.79
CA LEU A 392 -29.97 -28.78 1.90
C LEU A 392 -30.60 -28.58 3.28
N GLU A 393 -31.69 -27.84 3.41
CA GLU A 393 -32.27 -27.40 4.69
C GLU A 393 -32.39 -28.51 5.74
N ALA A 394 -32.83 -29.70 5.31
CA ALA A 394 -33.01 -30.88 6.18
C ALA A 394 -31.74 -31.75 6.30
N LYS A 395 -30.70 -31.47 5.51
CA LYS A 395 -29.50 -32.33 5.40
C LYS A 395 -28.25 -31.67 5.96
N VAL A 396 -28.27 -30.34 6.19
CA VAL A 396 -27.12 -29.58 6.70
C VAL A 396 -26.79 -30.09 8.12
N PRO A 397 -25.52 -30.44 8.37
CA PRO A 397 -25.06 -30.80 9.71
C PRO A 397 -25.25 -29.65 10.71
N ALA A 398 -25.41 -29.99 11.98
CA ALA A 398 -25.70 -29.00 13.03
C ALA A 398 -24.58 -27.95 13.17
N ASP A 399 -23.34 -28.36 12.99
CA ASP A 399 -22.13 -27.50 13.03
C ASP A 399 -22.00 -26.52 11.85
N ARG A 400 -22.72 -26.77 10.74
CA ARG A 400 -22.77 -25.85 9.59
C ARG A 400 -24.13 -25.14 9.46
N ARG A 401 -24.98 -25.19 10.47
CA ARG A 401 -26.33 -24.60 10.42
C ARG A 401 -26.29 -23.07 10.33
N GLU A 402 -25.40 -22.42 11.04
CA GLU A 402 -25.22 -20.99 11.01
C GLU A 402 -24.74 -20.51 9.63
N GLU A 403 -23.83 -21.26 9.00
CA GLU A 403 -23.38 -21.00 7.64
C GLU A 403 -24.52 -21.08 6.62
N TYR A 404 -25.34 -22.13 6.72
CA TYR A 404 -26.54 -22.28 5.89
C TYR A 404 -27.47 -21.06 6.03
N LEU A 405 -27.78 -20.65 7.27
CA LEU A 405 -28.68 -19.53 7.52
C LEU A 405 -28.10 -18.21 7.02
N GLY A 406 -26.82 -17.97 7.24
CA GLY A 406 -26.14 -16.76 6.75
C GLY A 406 -26.10 -16.69 5.22
N LEU A 407 -25.75 -17.78 4.55
CA LEU A 407 -25.74 -17.87 3.10
C LEU A 407 -27.14 -17.68 2.51
N MET A 408 -28.15 -18.37 3.04
CA MET A 408 -29.52 -18.25 2.58
C MET A 408 -30.04 -16.82 2.78
N THR A 409 -29.70 -16.17 3.90
CA THR A 409 -30.06 -14.77 4.15
C THR A 409 -29.52 -13.85 3.07
N LYS A 410 -28.23 -13.97 2.75
CA LYS A 410 -27.56 -13.16 1.72
C LYS A 410 -28.14 -13.41 0.34
N LEU A 411 -28.34 -14.66 -0.05
CA LEU A 411 -28.96 -15.02 -1.33
C LEU A 411 -30.37 -14.47 -1.48
N LEU A 412 -31.19 -14.54 -0.44
CA LEU A 412 -32.55 -14.02 -0.47
C LEU A 412 -32.58 -12.47 -0.54
N ALA A 413 -31.65 -11.80 0.14
CA ALA A 413 -31.52 -10.35 0.09
C ALA A 413 -31.11 -9.88 -1.31
N GLU A 414 -30.11 -10.48 -1.92
CA GLU A 414 -29.67 -10.20 -3.28
C GLU A 414 -30.73 -10.52 -4.34
N ALA A 415 -31.54 -11.54 -4.10
CA ALA A 415 -32.69 -11.87 -4.97
C ALA A 415 -33.89 -10.97 -4.76
N ALA A 416 -33.81 -9.94 -3.92
CA ALA A 416 -34.90 -9.06 -3.52
C ALA A 416 -36.10 -9.78 -2.87
N GLU A 417 -35.90 -11.01 -2.34
CA GLU A 417 -36.89 -11.73 -1.54
C GLU A 417 -36.85 -11.24 -0.06
N TYR A 418 -37.04 -9.95 0.16
CA TYR A 418 -36.75 -9.25 1.42
C TYR A 418 -37.47 -9.82 2.65
N GLU A 419 -38.77 -10.17 2.57
CA GLU A 419 -39.49 -10.77 3.71
C GLU A 419 -38.85 -12.08 4.18
N LYS A 420 -38.45 -12.92 3.22
CA LYS A 420 -37.80 -14.17 3.54
C LYS A 420 -36.38 -13.94 4.06
N ALA A 421 -35.66 -12.98 3.49
CA ALA A 421 -34.33 -12.58 3.97
C ALA A 421 -34.39 -12.11 5.43
N ILE A 422 -35.29 -11.20 5.77
CA ILE A 422 -35.51 -10.70 7.14
C ILE A 422 -35.85 -11.86 8.10
N SER A 423 -36.77 -12.73 7.71
CA SER A 423 -37.16 -13.89 8.54
C SER A 423 -36.02 -14.87 8.74
N THR A 424 -35.19 -15.11 7.70
CA THR A 424 -34.05 -16.04 7.79
C THR A 424 -32.91 -15.41 8.60
N ALA A 425 -32.67 -14.10 8.45
CA ALA A 425 -31.70 -13.37 9.26
C ALA A 425 -32.04 -13.42 10.76
N ALA A 426 -33.31 -13.30 11.13
CA ALA A 426 -33.74 -13.43 12.52
C ALA A 426 -33.48 -14.85 13.09
N LYS A 427 -33.66 -15.88 12.29
CA LYS A 427 -33.32 -17.26 12.70
C LYS A 427 -31.80 -17.45 12.83
N TRP A 428 -31.04 -16.79 11.96
CA TRP A 428 -29.59 -16.84 12.02
C TRP A 428 -29.07 -16.17 13.29
N GLU A 429 -29.56 -14.99 13.62
CA GLU A 429 -29.26 -14.27 14.87
C GLU A 429 -29.60 -15.15 16.10
N GLU A 430 -30.81 -15.70 16.16
CA GLU A 430 -31.24 -16.57 17.28
C GLU A 430 -30.31 -17.81 17.44
N SER A 431 -29.82 -18.38 16.32
CA SER A 431 -28.88 -19.51 16.37
C SER A 431 -27.53 -19.10 16.90
N LEU A 432 -27.00 -17.94 16.46
CA LEU A 432 -25.72 -17.39 16.91
C LEU A 432 -25.76 -16.98 18.39
N GLU A 433 -26.83 -16.31 18.83
CA GLU A 433 -27.02 -15.96 20.25
C GLU A 433 -27.00 -17.19 21.17
N LYS A 434 -27.66 -18.28 20.75
CA LYS A 434 -27.61 -19.55 21.48
C LYS A 434 -26.20 -20.13 21.53
N LYS A 435 -25.44 -20.03 20.44
CA LYS A 435 -24.06 -20.53 20.37
C LYS A 435 -23.17 -19.74 21.32
N ILE A 436 -23.20 -18.41 21.29
CA ILE A 436 -22.42 -17.54 22.18
C ILE A 436 -22.64 -17.85 23.67
N LEU A 437 -23.84 -18.23 24.07
CA LEU A 437 -24.13 -18.58 25.48
C LEU A 437 -23.35 -19.82 25.99
N TRP A 438 -22.85 -20.67 25.10
CA TRP A 438 -22.16 -21.90 25.42
C TRP A 438 -20.69 -21.94 24.94
N ASP A 439 -20.29 -20.94 24.16
CA ASP A 439 -18.92 -20.83 23.66
C ASP A 439 -17.99 -20.34 24.77
N THR A 440 -16.81 -20.94 24.85
CA THR A 440 -15.75 -20.59 25.81
C THR A 440 -14.54 -19.96 25.12
N ASP A 441 -14.55 -19.86 23.78
CA ASP A 441 -13.52 -19.27 22.97
C ASP A 441 -13.87 -17.81 22.64
N ALA A 442 -13.11 -16.86 23.19
CA ALA A 442 -13.35 -15.44 23.00
C ALA A 442 -13.20 -14.98 21.53
N GLU A 443 -12.35 -15.64 20.75
CA GLU A 443 -12.17 -15.30 19.33
C GLU A 443 -13.38 -15.76 18.50
N GLU A 444 -13.91 -16.94 18.76
CA GLU A 444 -15.12 -17.44 18.10
C GLU A 444 -16.36 -16.64 18.53
N GLU A 445 -16.45 -16.24 19.81
CA GLU A 445 -17.50 -15.33 20.29
C GLU A 445 -17.49 -13.99 19.55
N GLU A 446 -16.31 -13.39 19.33
CA GLU A 446 -16.21 -12.13 18.58
C GLU A 446 -16.65 -12.31 17.12
N LYS A 447 -16.24 -13.41 16.46
CA LYS A 447 -16.70 -13.75 15.10
C LYS A 447 -18.22 -13.92 15.02
N ASP A 448 -18.82 -14.58 16.00
CA ASP A 448 -20.27 -14.77 16.03
C ASP A 448 -21.02 -13.46 16.32
N ARG A 449 -20.47 -12.58 17.13
CA ARG A 449 -20.98 -11.19 17.30
C ARG A 449 -20.92 -10.40 15.99
N ASP A 450 -19.83 -10.50 15.22
CA ASP A 450 -19.73 -9.90 13.90
C ASP A 450 -20.76 -10.47 12.90
N ARG A 451 -21.06 -11.77 12.97
CA ARG A 451 -22.14 -12.39 12.17
C ARG A 451 -23.54 -11.89 12.56
N ILE A 452 -23.80 -11.70 13.86
CA ILE A 452 -25.04 -11.06 14.34
C ILE A 452 -25.15 -9.63 13.79
N ARG A 453 -24.08 -8.88 13.86
CA ARG A 453 -24.01 -7.54 13.26
C ARG A 453 -24.33 -7.56 11.77
N GLN A 454 -23.75 -8.50 11.01
CA GLN A 454 -24.07 -8.69 9.59
C GLN A 454 -25.57 -8.98 9.37
N SER A 455 -26.20 -9.80 10.23
CA SER A 455 -27.62 -10.08 10.11
C SER A 455 -28.48 -8.82 10.25
N HIS A 456 -28.13 -7.93 11.19
CA HIS A 456 -28.78 -6.62 11.37
C HIS A 456 -28.56 -5.72 10.15
N MET A 457 -27.34 -5.67 9.60
CA MET A 457 -27.04 -4.89 8.40
C MET A 457 -27.86 -5.34 7.19
N ILE A 458 -27.98 -6.63 6.96
CA ILE A 458 -28.79 -7.18 5.87
C ILE A 458 -30.27 -6.84 6.08
N ARG A 459 -30.79 -6.95 7.30
CA ARG A 459 -32.18 -6.55 7.60
C ARG A 459 -32.39 -5.06 7.39
N MET A 460 -31.43 -4.22 7.79
CA MET A 460 -31.46 -2.79 7.51
C MET A 460 -31.58 -2.52 6.00
N GLN A 461 -30.74 -3.15 5.18
CA GLN A 461 -30.81 -3.00 3.72
C GLN A 461 -32.13 -3.48 3.13
N CYS A 462 -32.65 -4.61 3.61
CA CYS A 462 -33.96 -5.12 3.19
C CYS A 462 -35.10 -4.15 3.57
N TYR A 463 -35.11 -3.63 4.79
CA TYR A 463 -36.11 -2.64 5.22
C TYR A 463 -35.97 -1.31 4.48
N ARG A 464 -34.74 -0.87 4.20
CA ARG A 464 -34.50 0.31 3.35
C ARG A 464 -35.10 0.12 1.95
N ALA A 465 -34.88 -1.04 1.32
CA ALA A 465 -35.45 -1.35 0.02
C ALA A 465 -37.01 -1.35 0.06
N TYR A 466 -37.59 -1.83 1.14
CA TYR A 466 -39.04 -1.72 1.35
C TYR A 466 -39.50 -0.29 1.57
N GLY A 467 -38.72 0.58 2.19
CA GLY A 467 -39.04 1.97 2.47
C GLY A 467 -39.39 2.76 1.24
N TYR A 468 -38.83 2.42 0.07
CA TYR A 468 -39.21 3.08 -1.20
C TYR A 468 -40.67 2.79 -1.66
N VAL A 469 -41.27 1.73 -1.12
CA VAL A 469 -42.68 1.37 -1.41
C VAL A 469 -43.58 1.66 -0.20
N GLN A 470 -43.04 1.47 1.01
CA GLN A 470 -43.72 1.62 2.29
C GLN A 470 -42.81 2.49 3.20
N PRO A 471 -42.94 3.83 3.17
CA PRO A 471 -42.03 4.75 3.86
C PRO A 471 -41.88 4.50 5.36
N GLU A 472 -42.89 3.91 6.03
CA GLU A 472 -42.79 3.49 7.44
C GLU A 472 -41.70 2.46 7.69
N LYS A 473 -41.25 1.73 6.68
CA LYS A 473 -40.19 0.72 6.79
C LYS A 473 -38.78 1.33 6.94
N PHE A 474 -38.60 2.58 6.64
CA PHE A 474 -37.35 3.27 6.96
C PHE A 474 -37.08 3.32 8.47
N ALA A 475 -38.11 3.42 9.31
CA ALA A 475 -37.95 3.39 10.75
C ALA A 475 -37.43 2.05 11.26
N GLU A 476 -37.90 0.92 10.69
CA GLU A 476 -37.36 -0.40 11.00
C GLU A 476 -35.91 -0.55 10.50
N ALA A 477 -35.56 0.04 9.35
CA ALA A 477 -34.18 0.05 8.85
C ALA A 477 -33.24 0.76 9.84
N ILE A 478 -33.63 1.93 10.34
CA ILE A 478 -32.86 2.66 11.36
C ILE A 478 -32.72 1.83 12.65
N ALA A 479 -33.80 1.19 13.10
CA ALA A 479 -33.76 0.35 14.30
C ALA A 479 -32.80 -0.84 14.16
N GLU A 480 -32.68 -1.44 12.99
CA GLU A 480 -31.69 -2.49 12.73
C GLU A 480 -30.25 -1.92 12.66
N ALA A 481 -30.05 -0.74 12.07
CA ALA A 481 -28.77 -0.07 12.06
C ALA A 481 -28.27 0.22 13.52
N GLU A 482 -29.16 0.70 14.38
CA GLU A 482 -28.82 0.97 15.81
C GLU A 482 -28.39 -0.29 16.58
N LYS A 483 -28.96 -1.44 16.25
CA LYS A 483 -28.53 -2.72 16.86
C LYS A 483 -27.17 -3.18 16.33
N ALA A 484 -26.79 -2.78 15.12
CA ALA A 484 -25.53 -3.12 14.50
C ALA A 484 -24.36 -2.20 14.94
N GLU A 485 -24.64 -1.07 15.63
CA GLU A 485 -23.61 -0.11 16.04
C GLU A 485 -22.66 -0.70 17.07
N THR A 486 -21.36 -0.52 16.85
CA THR A 486 -20.27 -0.97 17.73
C THR A 486 -19.49 0.19 18.36
N GLY A 487 -19.64 1.40 17.84
CA GLY A 487 -18.83 2.57 18.22
C GLY A 487 -17.38 2.50 17.71
N THR A 488 -17.10 1.68 16.71
CA THR A 488 -15.76 1.47 16.13
C THR A 488 -15.76 1.83 14.64
N PRO A 489 -14.57 1.92 13.97
CA PRO A 489 -14.49 2.13 12.53
C PRO A 489 -15.22 1.09 11.67
N LYS A 490 -15.57 -0.07 12.21
CA LYS A 490 -16.42 -1.06 11.54
C LYS A 490 -17.82 -0.51 11.17
N ASP A 491 -18.23 0.58 11.80
CA ASP A 491 -19.55 1.19 11.59
C ASP A 491 -19.62 2.12 10.38
N ILE A 492 -18.49 2.49 9.75
CA ILE A 492 -18.42 3.50 8.69
C ILE A 492 -19.43 3.23 7.56
N GLY A 493 -19.42 2.02 6.99
CA GLY A 493 -20.32 1.66 5.90
C GLY A 493 -21.80 1.75 6.31
N MET A 494 -22.14 1.26 7.48
CA MET A 494 -23.48 1.29 8.04
C MET A 494 -23.94 2.73 8.34
N LEU A 495 -23.07 3.57 8.90
CA LEU A 495 -23.37 4.98 9.18
C LEU A 495 -23.66 5.76 7.89
N ILE A 496 -22.92 5.46 6.80
CA ILE A 496 -23.19 6.03 5.48
C ILE A 496 -24.60 5.65 5.01
N GLU A 497 -24.98 4.37 5.09
CA GLU A 497 -26.33 3.92 4.70
C GLU A 497 -27.41 4.52 5.63
N LYS A 498 -27.16 4.59 6.94
CA LYS A 498 -28.07 5.21 7.92
C LYS A 498 -28.31 6.69 7.59
N ALA A 499 -27.26 7.44 7.21
CA ALA A 499 -27.39 8.83 6.79
C ALA A 499 -28.25 8.96 5.52
N GLN A 500 -28.09 8.05 4.55
CA GLN A 500 -28.92 8.02 3.34
C GLN A 500 -30.39 7.74 3.67
N ILE A 501 -30.68 6.81 4.61
CA ILE A 501 -32.04 6.52 5.04
C ILE A 501 -32.68 7.77 5.67
N TYR A 502 -31.94 8.54 6.48
CA TYR A 502 -32.47 9.79 7.03
C TYR A 502 -32.76 10.85 5.95
N VAL A 503 -31.99 10.89 4.86
CA VAL A 503 -32.32 11.73 3.69
C VAL A 503 -33.65 11.31 3.09
N GLU A 504 -33.90 10.01 2.89
CA GLU A 504 -35.16 9.48 2.36
C GLU A 504 -36.37 9.73 3.29
N MET A 505 -36.11 9.80 4.61
CA MET A 505 -37.11 10.16 5.61
C MET A 505 -37.32 11.67 5.72
N GLU A 506 -36.57 12.50 5.00
CA GLU A 506 -36.51 13.95 5.14
C GLU A 506 -36.08 14.46 6.53
N GLU A 507 -35.34 13.59 7.32
CA GLU A 507 -34.79 13.92 8.63
C GLU A 507 -33.34 14.45 8.48
N TYR A 508 -33.18 15.61 7.83
CA TYR A 508 -31.87 16.16 7.45
C TYR A 508 -30.97 16.51 8.62
N GLU A 509 -31.52 16.90 9.77
CA GLU A 509 -30.72 17.21 10.98
C GLU A 509 -29.96 15.96 11.46
N ARG A 510 -30.64 14.80 11.47
CA ARG A 510 -30.02 13.53 11.86
C ARG A 510 -28.99 13.05 10.83
N CYS A 511 -29.25 13.26 9.55
CA CYS A 511 -28.26 12.97 8.51
C CYS A 511 -27.00 13.81 8.70
N ALA A 512 -27.13 15.12 9.00
CA ALA A 512 -26.00 16.01 9.24
C ALA A 512 -25.18 15.58 10.49
N GLU A 513 -25.87 15.17 11.58
CA GLU A 513 -25.18 14.64 12.77
C GLU A 513 -24.33 13.41 12.47
N ILE A 514 -24.83 12.48 11.65
CA ILE A 514 -24.05 11.30 11.25
C ILE A 514 -22.88 11.67 10.35
N SER A 515 -23.08 12.58 9.39
CA SER A 515 -22.01 13.05 8.50
C SER A 515 -20.89 13.72 9.31
N GLN A 516 -21.23 14.53 10.31
CA GLN A 516 -20.25 15.15 11.20
C GLN A 516 -19.49 14.10 12.02
N LYS A 517 -20.17 13.05 12.52
CA LYS A 517 -19.54 11.92 13.20
C LYS A 517 -18.57 11.18 12.28
N LEU A 518 -18.96 10.91 11.03
CA LEU A 518 -18.10 10.25 10.04
C LEU A 518 -16.80 11.03 9.80
N ILE A 519 -16.89 12.35 9.70
CA ILE A 519 -15.73 13.23 9.46
C ILE A 519 -14.90 13.39 10.75
N GLY A 520 -15.54 13.68 11.90
CA GLY A 520 -14.85 13.99 13.15
C GLY A 520 -14.22 12.75 13.81
N ASP A 521 -15.01 11.69 13.99
CA ASP A 521 -14.58 10.51 14.76
C ASP A 521 -13.80 9.51 13.90
N TYR A 522 -14.15 9.39 12.62
CA TYR A 522 -13.60 8.37 11.74
C TYR A 522 -12.69 8.93 10.65
N GLN A 523 -12.55 10.25 10.53
CA GLN A 523 -11.74 10.94 9.53
C GLN A 523 -12.05 10.49 8.08
N VAL A 524 -13.33 10.19 7.81
CA VAL A 524 -13.79 9.79 6.48
C VAL A 524 -14.00 11.04 5.64
N TYR A 525 -12.98 11.42 4.87
CA TYR A 525 -12.99 12.54 3.93
C TYR A 525 -13.33 12.11 2.50
N ALA A 526 -13.92 10.93 2.31
CA ALA A 526 -14.29 10.46 0.97
C ALA A 526 -15.29 11.45 0.32
N ALA A 527 -15.14 11.69 -0.98
CA ALA A 527 -16.06 12.54 -1.77
C ALA A 527 -17.53 12.20 -1.53
N TYR A 528 -17.82 10.95 -1.28
CA TYR A 528 -19.14 10.42 -1.00
C TYR A 528 -19.77 10.96 0.30
N ALA A 529 -19.01 11.03 1.41
CA ALA A 529 -19.49 11.63 2.65
C ALA A 529 -19.69 13.14 2.51
N ASN A 530 -18.79 13.81 1.78
CA ASN A 530 -18.88 15.23 1.47
C ASN A 530 -20.09 15.55 0.58
N GLU A 531 -20.37 14.71 -0.44
CA GLU A 531 -21.56 14.86 -1.30
C GLU A 531 -22.85 14.70 -0.50
N LEU A 532 -22.92 13.71 0.38
CA LEU A 532 -24.07 13.45 1.22
C LEU A 532 -24.31 14.58 2.22
N GLU A 533 -23.26 15.07 2.86
CA GLU A 533 -23.32 16.21 3.77
C GLU A 533 -23.71 17.49 3.03
N ALA A 534 -23.08 17.77 1.89
CA ALA A 534 -23.42 18.94 1.07
C ALA A 534 -24.90 18.92 0.62
N ALA A 535 -25.42 17.77 0.17
CA ALA A 535 -26.82 17.62 -0.20
C ALA A 535 -27.75 17.85 1.00
N THR A 536 -27.39 17.30 2.17
CA THR A 536 -28.16 17.45 3.42
C THR A 536 -28.18 18.89 3.89
N TYR A 537 -27.01 19.54 3.98
CA TYR A 537 -26.93 20.96 4.34
C TYR A 537 -27.63 21.85 3.35
N THR A 538 -27.53 21.58 2.05
CA THR A 538 -28.22 22.34 1.00
C THR A 538 -29.74 22.34 1.23
N LYS A 539 -30.33 21.15 1.40
CA LYS A 539 -31.77 21.02 1.59
C LYS A 539 -32.20 21.63 2.93
N TRP A 540 -31.50 21.30 4.03
CA TRP A 540 -31.82 21.81 5.36
C TRP A 540 -31.69 23.34 5.45
N CYS A 541 -30.64 23.94 4.86
CA CYS A 541 -30.47 25.39 4.88
C CYS A 541 -31.52 26.12 4.06
N TYR A 542 -31.93 25.58 2.92
CA TYR A 542 -33.03 26.17 2.12
C TYR A 542 -34.40 26.09 2.83
N GLU A 543 -34.62 25.06 3.65
CA GLU A 543 -35.86 24.93 4.44
C GLU A 543 -35.85 25.80 5.71
N LYS A 544 -34.66 26.04 6.33
CA LYS A 544 -34.53 26.77 7.59
C LYS A 544 -34.08 28.22 7.45
N ALA A 545 -33.52 28.59 6.30
CA ALA A 545 -33.05 29.96 6.06
C ALA A 545 -34.19 30.85 5.49
N ASP A 546 -34.29 32.07 6.03
CA ASP A 546 -35.26 33.06 5.56
C ASP A 546 -34.91 33.63 4.17
N ASP A 547 -33.66 33.46 3.73
CA ASP A 547 -33.17 33.90 2.43
C ASP A 547 -32.07 32.99 1.86
N VAL A 548 -31.88 33.08 0.53
CA VAL A 548 -30.92 32.25 -0.24
C VAL A 548 -29.47 32.56 0.08
N GLU A 549 -29.12 33.83 0.43
CA GLU A 549 -27.76 34.23 0.77
C GLU A 549 -27.32 33.61 2.09
N THR A 550 -28.19 33.61 3.10
CA THR A 550 -27.93 32.96 4.39
C THR A 550 -27.76 31.44 4.22
N ALA A 551 -28.61 30.80 3.40
CA ALA A 551 -28.49 29.38 3.09
C ALA A 551 -27.13 29.06 2.43
N ARG A 552 -26.75 29.86 1.41
CA ARG A 552 -25.48 29.69 0.72
C ARG A 552 -24.28 29.83 1.66
N PHE A 553 -24.26 30.86 2.49
CA PHE A 553 -23.19 31.07 3.48
C PHE A 553 -23.09 29.90 4.46
N THR A 554 -24.21 29.38 4.92
CA THR A 554 -24.25 28.23 5.84
C THR A 554 -23.72 26.96 5.17
N ILE A 555 -24.08 26.71 3.91
CA ILE A 555 -23.60 25.58 3.12
C ILE A 555 -22.06 25.66 2.96
N GLU A 556 -21.56 26.82 2.52
CA GLU A 556 -20.12 27.03 2.32
C GLU A 556 -19.32 26.82 3.60
N ASN A 557 -19.80 27.31 4.75
CA ASN A 557 -19.14 27.10 6.04
C ASN A 557 -19.28 25.66 6.55
N GLY A 558 -20.42 25.01 6.32
CA GLY A 558 -20.64 23.61 6.68
C GLY A 558 -19.69 22.69 5.92
N VAL A 559 -19.60 22.86 4.60
CA VAL A 559 -18.69 22.06 3.76
C VAL A 559 -17.23 22.33 4.09
N LEU A 560 -16.82 23.58 4.33
CA LEU A 560 -15.46 23.94 4.72
C LEU A 560 -15.09 23.41 6.12
N SER A 561 -16.03 23.31 7.05
CA SER A 561 -15.76 22.72 8.38
C SER A 561 -15.70 21.19 8.34
N ALA A 562 -16.18 20.57 7.27
CA ALA A 562 -16.16 19.14 7.05
C ALA A 562 -14.89 18.67 6.28
N LEU A 563 -14.24 19.58 5.56
CA LEU A 563 -12.95 19.37 4.90
C LEU A 563 -11.77 19.68 5.84
#